data_f280985162c30e992dc4669fe83ffdcf
#
_entry.id   f280985162c30e992dc4669fe83ffdcf
#
_cell.length_a   1.000
_cell.length_b   1.000
_cell.length_c   1.000
_cell.angle_alpha   90.00
_cell.angle_beta   90.00
_cell.angle_gamma   90.00
#
_symmetry.space_group_name_H-M   'P 1'
#
loop_
_entity.id
_entity.type
_entity.pdbx_description
1 polymer ?
#
loop_
_entity_poly.entity_id
_entity_poly.type
_entity_poly.pdbx_seq_one_letter_code
_entity_poly.pdbx_strand_id
1 'polypeptide(L)'
;MNIFGWKSAGRGYLRPAKTRVQQDRLPGLRGYALGSLGEWPRHYEAQMREGYLSNAIAQRAVRLIAEGLASAPLIASDKRALELVRATSAGQALMETVATHLLLHGNAYVELLSGNDGRPAELFALRPERMTIEADTRGWPVAFVYKAGQVASRLPAENVIHIRSIHPLDDHYGLGCLSAASGAVATHNAATKWNKALLDNAARPSGALVYDMGDSGTLNGEQYARLKEELSASFQGAGNAGRPMLLEGGLKWQAMALTPAEMDFAGLKEAAAREVMGRLNPNFRK
;
A
#
# COMPACT_ATOMS: atom_id res chain seq x y z
N MET A 1 -3.08 34.08 -23.70
CA MET A 1 -2.58 32.96 -24.54
C MET A 1 -2.86 31.68 -23.80
N ASN A 2 -3.94 30.95 -24.19
CA ASN A 2 -4.41 29.76 -23.48
C ASN A 2 -3.45 28.60 -23.74
N ILE A 3 -2.70 28.19 -22.71
CA ILE A 3 -1.68 27.12 -22.81
C ILE A 3 -2.30 25.72 -22.74
N PHE A 4 -3.56 25.60 -22.33
CA PHE A 4 -4.32 24.36 -22.45
C PHE A 4 -5.50 24.60 -23.39
N GLY A 5 -5.26 24.39 -24.68
CA GLY A 5 -6.29 24.43 -25.70
C GLY A 5 -7.28 23.28 -25.54
N TRP A 6 -8.31 23.47 -24.71
CA TRP A 6 -9.51 22.64 -24.79
C TRP A 6 -10.30 23.07 -26.01
N LYS A 7 -10.12 22.31 -27.11
CA LYS A 7 -10.98 22.43 -28.25
C LYS A 7 -12.40 22.06 -27.83
N SER A 8 -13.27 23.05 -27.77
CA SER A 8 -14.70 22.84 -27.76
C SER A 8 -15.11 22.20 -29.09
N ALA A 9 -15.07 20.88 -29.17
CA ALA A 9 -15.64 20.16 -30.30
C ALA A 9 -17.14 20.08 -30.09
N GLY A 10 -17.84 21.07 -30.66
CA GLY A 10 -19.25 20.92 -31.00
C GLY A 10 -19.40 19.82 -32.05
N ARG A 11 -19.74 18.62 -31.61
CA ARG A 11 -20.48 17.57 -32.34
C ARG A 11 -20.78 16.45 -31.37
N GLY A 12 -22.09 16.21 -31.19
CA GLY A 12 -22.63 15.26 -30.23
C GLY A 12 -22.18 13.81 -30.51
N TYR A 13 -21.25 13.35 -29.74
CA TYR A 13 -21.10 11.93 -29.47
C TYR A 13 -21.83 11.65 -28.17
N LEU A 14 -22.98 11.02 -28.27
CA LEU A 14 -23.64 10.37 -27.14
C LEU A 14 -22.70 9.30 -26.62
N ARG A 15 -22.03 9.57 -25.52
CA ARG A 15 -21.34 8.53 -24.75
C ARG A 15 -22.40 7.60 -24.16
N PRO A 16 -22.21 6.28 -24.23
CA PRO A 16 -23.13 5.36 -23.58
C PRO A 16 -23.20 5.70 -22.09
N ALA A 17 -24.44 5.72 -21.57
CA ALA A 17 -24.70 5.93 -20.16
C ALA A 17 -23.88 4.95 -19.33
N LYS A 18 -22.92 5.46 -18.56
CA LYS A 18 -22.12 4.62 -17.68
C LYS A 18 -23.01 4.08 -16.57
N THR A 19 -23.18 2.78 -16.57
CA THR A 19 -23.64 2.05 -15.40
C THR A 19 -22.75 2.46 -14.23
N ARG A 20 -23.36 3.10 -13.26
CA ARG A 20 -22.74 3.38 -11.96
C ARG A 20 -22.26 2.02 -11.46
N VAL A 21 -20.96 1.78 -11.45
CA VAL A 21 -20.40 0.69 -10.66
C VAL A 21 -20.64 1.08 -9.22
N GLN A 22 -21.81 0.67 -8.75
CA GLN A 22 -22.13 0.68 -7.34
C GLN A 22 -21.03 -0.17 -6.70
N GLN A 23 -20.19 0.46 -5.88
CA GLN A 23 -19.39 -0.28 -4.93
C GLN A 23 -20.41 -1.02 -4.07
N ASP A 24 -20.61 -2.30 -4.40
CA ASP A 24 -21.47 -3.20 -3.65
C ASP A 24 -20.99 -3.21 -2.20
N ARG A 25 -21.69 -2.41 -1.39
CA ARG A 25 -21.79 -2.68 0.03
C ARG A 25 -22.65 -3.93 0.14
N LEU A 26 -22.03 -5.09 0.12
CA LEU A 26 -22.67 -6.31 0.57
C LEU A 26 -22.93 -6.16 2.07
N PRO A 27 -24.19 -6.09 2.50
CA PRO A 27 -24.53 -6.10 3.92
C PRO A 27 -24.38 -7.53 4.43
N GLY A 28 -23.53 -7.72 5.41
CA GLY A 28 -23.65 -8.81 6.35
C GLY A 28 -23.07 -10.16 5.95
N LEU A 29 -21.74 -10.26 5.86
CA LEU A 29 -21.07 -11.48 6.31
C LEU A 29 -20.03 -11.09 7.35
N ARG A 30 -20.44 -11.08 8.62
CA ARG A 30 -19.53 -11.32 9.72
C ARG A 30 -19.12 -12.80 9.64
N GLY A 31 -18.32 -13.11 8.62
CA GLY A 31 -17.63 -14.39 8.47
C GLY A 31 -16.33 -14.28 9.25
N TYR A 32 -16.17 -15.19 10.14
CA TYR A 32 -14.98 -15.49 10.93
C TYR A 32 -13.69 -15.14 10.18
N ALA A 33 -12.82 -14.36 10.83
CA ALA A 33 -11.50 -13.99 10.40
C ALA A 33 -10.55 -15.21 10.42
N LEU A 34 -10.78 -16.13 9.53
CA LEU A 34 -9.68 -16.84 8.89
C LEU A 34 -9.13 -15.82 7.90
N GLY A 35 -8.01 -15.19 8.27
CA GLY A 35 -7.31 -14.29 7.39
C GLY A 35 -7.20 -14.93 6.02
N SER A 36 -7.83 -14.33 5.03
CA SER A 36 -7.80 -14.82 3.65
C SER A 36 -6.36 -14.79 3.19
N LEU A 37 -5.71 -15.94 3.29
CA LEU A 37 -4.41 -16.19 2.71
C LEU A 37 -4.56 -15.95 1.20
N GLY A 38 -4.10 -14.79 0.73
CA GLY A 38 -4.03 -14.47 -0.69
C GLY A 38 -4.88 -13.30 -1.19
N GLU A 39 -5.70 -12.62 -0.38
CA GLU A 39 -6.34 -11.38 -0.82
C GLU A 39 -5.40 -10.18 -0.66
N TRP A 40 -5.14 -9.52 -1.79
CA TRP A 40 -4.40 -8.27 -1.84
C TRP A 40 -5.26 -7.13 -1.29
N PRO A 41 -4.69 -6.15 -0.56
CA PRO A 41 -5.47 -5.03 -0.08
C PRO A 41 -6.10 -4.26 -1.24
N ARG A 42 -7.43 -4.25 -1.30
CA ARG A 42 -8.20 -3.61 -2.38
C ARG A 42 -8.56 -2.15 -2.08
N HIS A 43 -8.62 -1.79 -0.80
CA HIS A 43 -8.94 -0.42 -0.38
C HIS A 43 -7.68 0.42 -0.27
N TYR A 44 -7.76 1.67 -0.72
CA TYR A 44 -6.64 2.61 -0.70
C TYR A 44 -5.97 2.71 0.68
N GLU A 45 -6.74 2.86 1.76
CA GLU A 45 -6.19 2.95 3.11
C GLU A 45 -5.39 1.71 3.51
N ALA A 46 -5.87 0.50 3.19
CA ALA A 46 -5.16 -0.74 3.44
C ALA A 46 -3.89 -0.85 2.59
N GLN A 47 -3.94 -0.43 1.32
CA GLN A 47 -2.75 -0.37 0.46
C GLN A 47 -1.70 0.60 1.01
N MET A 48 -2.12 1.75 1.53
CA MET A 48 -1.20 2.72 2.14
C MET A 48 -0.58 2.16 3.42
N ARG A 49 -1.38 1.56 4.29
CA ARG A 49 -0.91 1.00 5.55
C ARG A 49 0.07 -0.16 5.32
N GLU A 50 -0.28 -1.10 4.47
CA GLU A 50 0.54 -2.29 4.22
C GLU A 50 1.63 -2.05 3.18
N GLY A 51 1.33 -1.28 2.14
CA GLY A 51 2.22 -1.06 1.01
C GLY A 51 3.22 0.07 1.24
N TYR A 52 2.78 1.21 1.72
CA TYR A 52 3.66 2.37 1.87
C TYR A 52 4.24 2.48 3.28
N LEU A 53 3.40 2.39 4.33
CA LEU A 53 3.84 2.59 5.71
C LEU A 53 4.60 1.37 6.28
N SER A 54 4.27 0.16 5.85
CA SER A 54 4.86 -1.07 6.39
C SER A 54 5.92 -1.71 5.47
N ASN A 55 6.19 -1.12 4.29
CA ASN A 55 7.17 -1.65 3.35
C ASN A 55 8.23 -0.60 3.01
N ALA A 56 9.42 -0.76 3.57
CA ALA A 56 10.52 0.20 3.40
C ALA A 56 10.97 0.34 1.94
N ILE A 57 10.86 -0.73 1.13
CA ILE A 57 11.28 -0.72 -0.27
C ILE A 57 10.29 0.10 -1.10
N ALA A 58 8.98 -0.17 -0.95
CA ALA A 58 7.96 0.59 -1.65
C ALA A 58 7.97 2.07 -1.23
N GLN A 59 8.13 2.35 0.06
CA GLN A 59 8.28 3.72 0.56
C GLN A 59 9.49 4.41 -0.07
N ARG A 60 10.65 3.76 -0.08
CA ARG A 60 11.87 4.35 -0.65
C ARG A 60 11.73 4.59 -2.15
N ALA A 61 11.12 3.66 -2.89
CA ALA A 61 10.89 3.80 -4.33
C ALA A 61 10.02 5.01 -4.65
N VAL A 62 8.89 5.17 -3.94
CA VAL A 62 7.98 6.32 -4.12
C VAL A 62 8.70 7.62 -3.78
N ARG A 63 9.39 7.69 -2.63
CA ARG A 63 10.12 8.88 -2.22
C ARG A 63 11.22 9.26 -3.20
N LEU A 64 11.98 8.31 -3.70
CA LEU A 64 13.05 8.57 -4.66
C LEU A 64 12.54 9.27 -5.92
N ILE A 65 11.38 8.83 -6.44
CA ILE A 65 10.78 9.42 -7.63
C ILE A 65 10.20 10.80 -7.29
N ALA A 66 9.50 10.93 -6.16
CA ALA A 66 8.89 12.19 -5.75
C ALA A 66 9.94 13.27 -5.45
N GLU A 67 11.00 12.92 -4.72
CA GLU A 67 12.16 13.79 -4.45
C GLU A 67 12.89 14.17 -5.74
N GLY A 68 13.06 13.20 -6.67
CA GLY A 68 13.65 13.42 -7.99
C GLY A 68 12.85 14.41 -8.83
N LEU A 69 11.51 14.29 -8.85
CA LEU A 69 10.65 15.24 -9.55
C LEU A 69 10.69 16.64 -8.90
N ALA A 70 10.65 16.68 -7.58
CA ALA A 70 10.69 17.97 -6.84
C ALA A 70 12.01 18.73 -7.03
N SER A 71 13.11 17.99 -7.25
CA SER A 71 14.42 18.59 -7.49
C SER A 71 14.68 18.98 -8.95
N ALA A 72 13.79 18.59 -9.87
CA ALA A 72 13.96 18.91 -11.29
C ALA A 72 13.89 20.42 -11.54
N PRO A 73 14.80 20.98 -12.38
CA PRO A 73 14.77 22.39 -12.69
C PRO A 73 13.53 22.75 -13.50
N LEU A 74 12.68 23.61 -12.96
CA LEU A 74 11.51 24.14 -13.63
C LEU A 74 11.85 25.48 -14.29
N ILE A 75 11.43 25.63 -15.54
CA ILE A 75 11.56 26.85 -16.32
C ILE A 75 10.17 27.28 -16.80
N ALA A 76 9.82 28.54 -16.57
CA ALA A 76 8.56 29.11 -17.02
C ALA A 76 8.76 30.53 -17.52
N SER A 77 7.95 30.96 -18.47
CA SER A 77 7.88 32.33 -18.96
C SER A 77 7.26 33.28 -17.91
N ASP A 78 6.34 32.78 -17.10
CA ASP A 78 5.72 33.50 -15.99
C ASP A 78 6.44 33.14 -14.68
N LYS A 79 7.18 34.11 -14.13
CA LYS A 79 7.92 33.96 -12.88
C LYS A 79 7.00 33.74 -11.68
N ARG A 80 5.84 34.42 -11.65
CA ARG A 80 4.86 34.25 -10.55
C ARG A 80 4.28 32.84 -10.52
N ALA A 81 3.91 32.30 -11.66
CA ALA A 81 3.46 30.92 -11.77
C ALA A 81 4.53 29.94 -11.33
N LEU A 82 5.80 30.21 -11.68
CA LEU A 82 6.94 29.40 -11.26
C LEU A 82 7.13 29.41 -9.74
N GLU A 83 7.01 30.58 -9.11
CA GLU A 83 7.10 30.74 -7.66
C GLU A 83 5.98 29.99 -6.94
N LEU A 84 4.74 30.05 -7.43
CA LEU A 84 3.61 29.31 -6.89
C LEU A 84 3.85 27.78 -6.92
N VAL A 85 4.38 27.27 -8.04
CA VAL A 85 4.65 25.83 -8.17
C VAL A 85 5.82 25.38 -7.31
N ARG A 86 6.82 26.26 -7.10
CA ARG A 86 7.98 25.98 -6.24
C ARG A 86 7.70 26.16 -4.75
N ALA A 87 6.58 26.82 -4.40
CA ALA A 87 6.22 27.06 -3.02
C ALA A 87 5.94 25.76 -2.27
N THR A 88 6.01 25.85 -0.96
CA THR A 88 5.59 24.77 -0.08
C THR A 88 4.07 24.80 0.10
N SER A 89 3.45 23.62 0.07
CA SER A 89 2.04 23.43 0.43
C SER A 89 1.99 22.63 1.73
N ALA A 90 1.34 23.15 2.75
CA ALA A 90 1.28 22.54 4.09
C ALA A 90 2.67 22.17 4.67
N GLY A 91 3.67 23.01 4.41
CA GLY A 91 5.05 22.79 4.89
C GLY A 91 5.87 21.76 4.10
N GLN A 92 5.35 21.26 2.98
CA GLN A 92 6.04 20.32 2.09
C GLN A 92 6.14 20.89 0.68
N ALA A 93 7.15 20.47 -0.08
CA ALA A 93 7.28 20.87 -1.48
C ALA A 93 6.05 20.40 -2.27
N LEU A 94 5.37 21.34 -2.96
CA LEU A 94 4.14 21.05 -3.71
C LEU A 94 4.37 19.92 -4.72
N MET A 95 5.45 19.99 -5.50
CA MET A 95 5.76 19.00 -6.54
C MET A 95 6.03 17.60 -5.97
N GLU A 96 6.69 17.51 -4.81
CA GLU A 96 6.92 16.24 -4.12
C GLU A 96 5.59 15.63 -3.65
N THR A 97 4.70 16.46 -3.10
CA THR A 97 3.37 16.03 -2.64
C THR A 97 2.52 15.56 -3.82
N VAL A 98 2.49 16.31 -4.93
CA VAL A 98 1.76 15.94 -6.16
C VAL A 98 2.28 14.63 -6.73
N ALA A 99 3.60 14.47 -6.84
CA ALA A 99 4.21 13.22 -7.31
C ALA A 99 3.87 12.04 -6.41
N THR A 100 3.95 12.23 -5.10
CA THR A 100 3.58 11.19 -4.12
C THR A 100 2.12 10.78 -4.27
N HIS A 101 1.19 11.73 -4.41
CA HIS A 101 -0.22 11.44 -4.62
C HIS A 101 -0.47 10.68 -5.93
N LEU A 102 0.21 11.05 -7.02
CA LEU A 102 0.11 10.34 -8.29
C LEU A 102 0.63 8.91 -8.21
N LEU A 103 1.76 8.68 -7.57
CA LEU A 103 2.34 7.34 -7.40
C LEU A 103 1.48 6.44 -6.51
N LEU A 104 0.94 6.99 -5.44
CA LEU A 104 0.16 6.23 -4.46
C LEU A 104 -1.30 6.05 -4.88
N HIS A 105 -1.95 7.13 -5.32
CA HIS A 105 -3.40 7.16 -5.57
C HIS A 105 -3.74 7.19 -7.07
N GLY A 106 -2.81 7.63 -7.90
CA GLY A 106 -3.07 7.88 -9.33
C GLY A 106 -3.73 9.23 -9.61
N ASN A 107 -4.06 10.00 -8.58
CA ASN A 107 -4.69 11.31 -8.68
C ASN A 107 -3.99 12.29 -7.75
N ALA A 108 -3.80 13.50 -8.21
CA ALA A 108 -3.39 14.63 -7.40
C ALA A 108 -4.34 15.81 -7.65
N TYR A 109 -4.78 16.44 -6.58
CA TYR A 109 -5.67 17.58 -6.61
C TYR A 109 -4.98 18.77 -5.97
N VAL A 110 -4.91 19.88 -6.72
CA VAL A 110 -4.29 21.10 -6.25
C VAL A 110 -5.35 22.21 -6.29
N GLU A 111 -5.70 22.73 -5.14
CA GLU A 111 -6.62 23.85 -5.00
C GLU A 111 -5.89 25.16 -5.27
N LEU A 112 -6.54 26.04 -6.06
CA LEU A 112 -6.12 27.37 -6.35
C LEU A 112 -6.73 28.33 -5.32
N LEU A 113 -5.94 28.75 -4.36
CA LEU A 113 -6.36 29.73 -3.37
C LEU A 113 -6.11 31.14 -3.90
N SER A 114 -7.17 31.92 -4.08
CA SER A 114 -7.10 33.29 -4.61
C SER A 114 -6.77 34.29 -3.52
N GLY A 115 -5.94 35.25 -3.85
CA GLY A 115 -5.69 36.42 -3.03
C GLY A 115 -6.82 37.48 -3.15
N ASN A 116 -6.65 38.58 -2.43
CA ASN A 116 -7.60 39.70 -2.45
C ASN A 116 -7.73 40.37 -3.83
N ASP A 117 -6.77 40.14 -4.71
CA ASP A 117 -6.74 40.64 -6.10
C ASP A 117 -7.42 39.68 -7.10
N GLY A 118 -8.02 38.58 -6.62
CA GLY A 118 -8.67 37.55 -7.44
C GLY A 118 -7.69 36.66 -8.21
N ARG A 119 -6.38 36.84 -8.01
CA ARG A 119 -5.35 36.00 -8.65
C ARG A 119 -4.93 34.86 -7.72
N PRO A 120 -4.48 33.72 -8.28
CA PRO A 120 -3.91 32.66 -7.45
C PRO A 120 -2.78 33.20 -6.58
N ALA A 121 -2.91 33.00 -5.26
CA ALA A 121 -1.93 33.38 -4.26
C ALA A 121 -1.20 32.18 -3.67
N GLU A 122 -1.88 31.02 -3.64
CA GLU A 122 -1.31 29.78 -3.13
C GLU A 122 -1.87 28.58 -3.90
N LEU A 123 -1.07 27.54 -4.03
CA LEU A 123 -1.46 26.23 -4.55
C LEU A 123 -1.43 25.23 -3.39
N PHE A 124 -2.58 24.66 -3.06
CA PHE A 124 -2.69 23.74 -1.93
C PHE A 124 -3.00 22.33 -2.40
N ALA A 125 -2.12 21.36 -2.06
CA ALA A 125 -2.31 19.96 -2.40
C ALA A 125 -3.35 19.30 -1.47
N LEU A 126 -4.49 18.91 -2.03
CA LEU A 126 -5.56 18.22 -1.32
C LEU A 126 -5.31 16.71 -1.30
N ARG A 127 -5.72 16.05 -0.22
CA ARG A 127 -5.61 14.59 -0.10
C ARG A 127 -6.56 13.88 -1.05
N PRO A 128 -6.06 13.04 -1.98
CA PRO A 128 -6.88 12.42 -3.02
C PRO A 128 -7.99 11.52 -2.49
N GLU A 129 -7.74 10.80 -1.39
CA GLU A 129 -8.72 9.90 -0.78
C GLU A 129 -9.94 10.61 -0.20
N ARG A 130 -9.86 11.91 -0.04
CA ARG A 130 -10.95 12.76 0.47
C ARG A 130 -11.72 13.46 -0.63
N MET A 131 -11.30 13.27 -1.88
CA MET A 131 -11.88 13.92 -3.04
C MET A 131 -12.92 13.05 -3.72
N THR A 132 -14.04 13.65 -4.08
CA THR A 132 -15.08 13.05 -4.91
C THR A 132 -15.40 14.00 -6.05
N ILE A 133 -15.52 13.46 -7.26
CA ILE A 133 -15.82 14.24 -8.47
C ILE A 133 -17.35 14.29 -8.67
N GLU A 134 -17.89 15.50 -8.78
CA GLU A 134 -19.26 15.73 -9.26
C GLU A 134 -19.22 15.98 -10.77
N ALA A 135 -19.90 15.13 -11.53
CA ALA A 135 -19.99 15.27 -12.98
C ALA A 135 -21.39 15.71 -13.40
N ASP A 136 -21.48 16.43 -14.54
CA ASP A 136 -22.73 16.78 -15.18
C ASP A 136 -23.38 15.54 -15.85
N THR A 137 -24.55 15.74 -16.46
CA THR A 137 -25.30 14.69 -17.18
C THR A 137 -24.52 14.11 -18.37
N ARG A 138 -23.51 14.82 -18.87
CA ARG A 138 -22.62 14.38 -19.96
C ARG A 138 -21.36 13.72 -19.45
N GLY A 139 -21.16 13.66 -18.14
CA GLY A 139 -20.00 13.07 -17.50
C GLY A 139 -18.78 14.00 -17.39
N TRP A 140 -18.95 15.33 -17.54
CA TRP A 140 -17.87 16.28 -17.32
C TRP A 140 -17.82 16.72 -15.86
N PRO A 141 -16.63 16.82 -15.24
CA PRO A 141 -16.48 17.35 -13.89
C PRO A 141 -16.95 18.80 -13.82
N VAL A 142 -17.91 19.08 -12.93
CA VAL A 142 -18.42 20.43 -12.67
C VAL A 142 -18.00 20.95 -11.30
N ALA A 143 -17.72 20.06 -10.38
CA ALA A 143 -17.19 20.38 -9.06
C ALA A 143 -16.47 19.19 -8.44
N PHE A 144 -15.72 19.50 -7.39
CA PHE A 144 -15.07 18.51 -6.53
C PHE A 144 -15.60 18.67 -5.11
N VAL A 145 -15.83 17.56 -4.42
CA VAL A 145 -16.24 17.56 -3.00
C VAL A 145 -15.08 17.05 -2.16
N TYR A 146 -14.55 17.89 -1.31
CA TYR A 146 -13.52 17.54 -0.35
C TYR A 146 -14.14 17.25 1.02
N LYS A 147 -13.89 16.08 1.57
CA LYS A 147 -14.40 15.63 2.87
C LYS A 147 -13.30 15.60 3.93
N ALA A 148 -13.39 16.48 4.92
CA ALA A 148 -12.49 16.50 6.08
C ALA A 148 -13.28 16.19 7.36
N GLY A 149 -13.24 14.95 7.81
CA GLY A 149 -14.08 14.49 8.92
C GLY A 149 -15.57 14.56 8.58
N GLN A 150 -16.33 15.34 9.34
CA GLN A 150 -17.76 15.56 9.13
C GLN A 150 -18.07 16.75 8.19
N VAL A 151 -17.04 17.52 7.84
CA VAL A 151 -17.21 18.69 6.98
C VAL A 151 -16.97 18.32 5.52
N ALA A 152 -17.89 18.68 4.65
CA ALA A 152 -17.77 18.54 3.21
C ALA A 152 -17.77 19.94 2.56
N SER A 153 -16.71 20.23 1.82
CA SER A 153 -16.56 21.48 1.06
C SER A 153 -16.70 21.18 -0.42
N ARG A 154 -17.59 21.91 -1.09
CA ARG A 154 -17.77 21.82 -2.53
C ARG A 154 -16.90 22.88 -3.20
N LEU A 155 -15.97 22.41 -4.02
CA LEU A 155 -15.00 23.24 -4.75
C LEU A 155 -15.40 23.30 -6.23
N PRO A 156 -15.56 24.49 -6.82
CA PRO A 156 -15.80 24.63 -8.26
C PRO A 156 -14.64 24.02 -9.07
N ALA A 157 -14.96 23.45 -10.24
CA ALA A 157 -13.95 22.77 -11.06
C ALA A 157 -12.83 23.71 -11.52
N GLU A 158 -13.11 25.01 -11.67
CA GLU A 158 -12.14 26.06 -12.02
C GLU A 158 -11.08 26.32 -10.92
N ASN A 159 -11.40 26.00 -9.68
CA ASN A 159 -10.51 26.21 -8.53
C ASN A 159 -9.67 25.00 -8.19
N VAL A 160 -9.77 23.90 -8.97
CA VAL A 160 -9.01 22.68 -8.70
C VAL A 160 -8.29 22.19 -9.94
N ILE A 161 -6.97 22.10 -9.86
CA ILE A 161 -6.17 21.41 -10.87
C ILE A 161 -6.18 19.92 -10.53
N HIS A 162 -6.81 19.11 -11.36
CA HIS A 162 -6.82 17.66 -11.23
C HIS A 162 -5.81 17.06 -12.20
N ILE A 163 -4.74 16.47 -11.66
CA ILE A 163 -3.72 15.72 -12.39
C ILE A 163 -3.96 14.24 -12.11
N ARG A 164 -3.96 13.40 -13.15
CA ARG A 164 -4.22 11.98 -12.98
C ARG A 164 -3.37 11.11 -13.90
N SER A 165 -3.04 9.93 -13.42
CA SER A 165 -2.45 8.85 -14.21
C SER A 165 -3.49 8.21 -15.12
N ILE A 166 -3.06 7.48 -16.13
CA ILE A 166 -3.98 6.73 -17.00
C ILE A 166 -4.67 5.63 -16.18
N HIS A 167 -5.99 5.56 -16.31
CA HIS A 167 -6.78 4.43 -15.83
C HIS A 167 -7.55 3.83 -17.01
N PRO A 168 -7.35 2.53 -17.34
CA PRO A 168 -7.94 1.94 -18.56
C PRO A 168 -9.47 1.79 -18.50
N LEU A 169 -10.05 1.79 -17.29
CA LEU A 169 -11.48 1.53 -17.05
C LEU A 169 -12.21 2.71 -16.43
N ASP A 170 -11.53 3.82 -16.10
CA ASP A 170 -12.13 4.97 -15.45
C ASP A 170 -11.72 6.26 -16.15
N ASP A 171 -12.72 7.08 -16.53
CA ASP A 171 -12.48 8.37 -17.20
C ASP A 171 -12.24 9.52 -16.23
N HIS A 172 -12.52 9.33 -14.93
CA HIS A 172 -12.45 10.38 -13.92
C HIS A 172 -11.29 10.20 -12.96
N TYR A 173 -10.99 8.97 -12.59
CA TYR A 173 -9.93 8.68 -11.63
C TYR A 173 -8.73 8.02 -12.30
N GLY A 174 -7.56 8.31 -11.78
CA GLY A 174 -6.31 7.67 -12.18
C GLY A 174 -6.00 6.41 -11.36
N LEU A 175 -5.06 5.61 -11.84
CA LEU A 175 -4.58 4.40 -11.18
C LEU A 175 -3.18 4.63 -10.61
N GLY A 176 -3.01 4.42 -9.31
CA GLY A 176 -1.70 4.52 -8.64
C GLY A 176 -0.80 3.33 -8.94
N CYS A 177 0.50 3.58 -9.10
CA CYS A 177 1.50 2.53 -9.37
C CYS A 177 1.59 1.49 -8.25
N LEU A 178 1.34 1.90 -7.00
CA LEU A 178 1.39 1.00 -5.86
C LEU A 178 0.34 -0.11 -5.94
N SER A 179 -0.83 0.17 -6.55
CA SER A 179 -1.87 -0.84 -6.77
C SER A 179 -1.36 -1.98 -7.65
N ALA A 180 -0.58 -1.68 -8.69
CA ALA A 180 0.03 -2.68 -9.56
C ALA A 180 1.13 -3.49 -8.87
N ALA A 181 1.80 -2.90 -7.87
CA ALA A 181 2.85 -3.54 -7.09
C ALA A 181 2.33 -4.28 -5.84
N SER A 182 1.02 -4.18 -5.53
CA SER A 182 0.44 -4.68 -4.26
C SER A 182 0.75 -6.15 -3.99
N GLY A 183 0.76 -6.98 -5.03
CA GLY A 183 1.12 -8.39 -4.95
C GLY A 183 2.54 -8.64 -4.47
N ALA A 184 3.50 -8.01 -5.11
CA ALA A 184 4.91 -8.14 -4.72
C ALA A 184 5.17 -7.56 -3.32
N VAL A 185 4.50 -6.45 -2.98
CA VAL A 185 4.57 -5.84 -1.65
C VAL A 185 4.06 -6.80 -0.58
N ALA A 186 2.88 -7.41 -0.79
CA ALA A 186 2.31 -8.34 0.18
C ALA A 186 3.18 -9.59 0.35
N THR A 187 3.74 -10.15 -0.74
CA THR A 187 4.68 -11.26 -0.68
C THR A 187 5.93 -10.90 0.12
N HIS A 188 6.52 -9.72 -0.13
CA HIS A 188 7.68 -9.24 0.61
C HIS A 188 7.36 -9.06 2.11
N ASN A 189 6.21 -8.48 2.43
CA ASN A 189 5.77 -8.28 3.82
C ASN A 189 5.52 -9.61 4.53
N ALA A 190 4.88 -10.58 3.86
CA ALA A 190 4.65 -11.92 4.38
C ALA A 190 5.98 -12.65 4.67
N ALA A 191 6.92 -12.62 3.73
CA ALA A 191 8.24 -13.21 3.92
C ALA A 191 9.00 -12.55 5.08
N THR A 192 8.88 -11.23 5.23
CA THR A 192 9.51 -10.49 6.33
C THR A 192 8.89 -10.87 7.69
N LYS A 193 7.55 -10.97 7.77
CA LYS A 193 6.85 -11.40 8.99
C LYS A 193 7.23 -12.85 9.36
N TRP A 194 7.29 -13.73 8.37
CA TRP A 194 7.69 -15.12 8.57
C TRP A 194 9.13 -15.23 9.08
N ASN A 195 10.09 -14.55 8.45
CA ASN A 195 11.48 -14.55 8.89
C ASN A 195 11.62 -14.02 10.31
N LYS A 196 10.86 -12.97 10.65
CA LYS A 196 10.82 -12.45 12.03
C LYS A 196 10.27 -13.50 13.00
N ALA A 197 9.18 -14.17 12.67
CA ALA A 197 8.60 -15.21 13.53
C ALA A 197 9.56 -16.38 13.74
N LEU A 198 10.32 -16.78 12.70
CA LEU A 198 11.36 -17.80 12.84
C LEU A 198 12.47 -17.36 13.78
N LEU A 199 12.93 -16.11 13.68
CA LEU A 199 13.95 -15.57 14.58
C LEU A 199 13.44 -15.48 16.01
N ASP A 200 12.20 -15.02 16.21
CA ASP A 200 11.56 -14.94 17.53
C ASP A 200 11.40 -16.34 18.16
N ASN A 201 11.19 -17.38 17.36
CA ASN A 201 11.09 -18.77 17.78
C ASN A 201 12.45 -19.52 17.72
N ALA A 202 13.56 -18.80 17.75
CA ALA A 202 14.90 -19.38 17.72
C ALA A 202 15.22 -20.21 16.46
N ALA A 203 14.62 -19.82 15.31
CA ALA A 203 14.78 -20.49 14.01
C ALA A 203 14.49 -22.01 14.02
N ARG A 204 13.63 -22.47 14.92
CA ARG A 204 13.24 -23.89 14.97
C ARG A 204 12.17 -24.18 13.95
N PRO A 205 12.35 -25.18 13.09
CA PRO A 205 11.31 -25.63 12.18
C PRO A 205 10.12 -26.19 12.98
N SER A 206 8.92 -26.04 12.42
CA SER A 206 7.74 -26.69 12.97
C SER A 206 7.90 -28.20 12.95
N GLY A 207 7.67 -28.84 14.05
CA GLY A 207 7.78 -30.28 14.18
C GLY A 207 6.85 -30.81 15.25
N ALA A 208 6.73 -32.11 15.31
CA ALA A 208 6.02 -32.82 16.38
C ALA A 208 7.01 -33.53 17.30
N LEU A 209 6.74 -33.45 18.59
CA LEU A 209 7.38 -34.32 19.55
C LEU A 209 6.54 -35.61 19.61
N VAL A 210 7.09 -36.68 19.10
CA VAL A 210 6.46 -37.99 19.11
C VAL A 210 6.94 -38.73 20.37
N TYR A 211 5.99 -39.14 21.18
CA TYR A 211 6.24 -39.95 22.36
C TYR A 211 5.97 -41.42 22.01
N ASP A 212 7.03 -42.22 22.03
CA ASP A 212 6.95 -43.64 21.65
C ASP A 212 7.42 -44.49 22.86
N MET A 213 6.45 -45.00 23.60
CA MET A 213 6.69 -45.91 24.72
C MET A 213 6.51 -47.40 24.36
N GLY A 214 6.45 -47.75 23.09
CA GLY A 214 6.10 -49.10 22.66
C GLY A 214 4.68 -49.47 23.05
N ASP A 215 4.38 -50.74 23.23
CA ASP A 215 3.02 -51.26 23.41
C ASP A 215 2.29 -50.84 24.71
N SER A 216 2.86 -50.02 25.56
CA SER A 216 2.34 -49.89 26.93
C SER A 216 2.04 -48.51 27.48
N GLY A 217 1.88 -47.45 26.65
CA GLY A 217 1.47 -46.23 27.32
C GLY A 217 1.22 -44.96 26.51
N THR A 218 0.11 -44.33 26.81
CA THR A 218 -0.16 -42.93 26.46
C THR A 218 0.15 -42.05 27.68
N LEU A 219 0.68 -40.85 27.42
CA LEU A 219 0.85 -39.83 28.49
C LEU A 219 -0.52 -39.53 29.11
N ASN A 220 -0.56 -39.49 30.45
CA ASN A 220 -1.76 -38.97 31.10
C ASN A 220 -1.82 -37.43 30.92
N GLY A 221 -3.02 -36.86 31.22
CA GLY A 221 -3.24 -35.42 31.00
C GLY A 221 -2.30 -34.49 31.79
N GLU A 222 -1.87 -34.90 32.99
CA GLU A 222 -0.94 -34.12 33.82
C GLU A 222 0.50 -34.16 33.25
N GLN A 223 0.92 -35.33 32.83
CA GLN A 223 2.25 -35.53 32.19
C GLN A 223 2.35 -34.73 30.89
N TYR A 224 1.29 -34.74 30.08
CA TYR A 224 1.22 -33.96 28.88
C TYR A 224 1.29 -32.44 29.16
N ALA A 225 0.57 -31.96 30.16
CA ALA A 225 0.56 -30.57 30.57
C ALA A 225 1.94 -30.10 31.04
N ARG A 226 2.60 -30.89 31.90
CA ARG A 226 3.96 -30.60 32.39
C ARG A 226 4.98 -30.57 31.26
N LEU A 227 4.96 -31.54 30.33
CA LEU A 227 5.85 -31.58 29.21
C LEU A 227 5.66 -30.35 28.29
N LYS A 228 4.42 -29.95 28.07
CA LYS A 228 4.10 -28.75 27.29
C LYS A 228 4.64 -27.48 27.94
N GLU A 229 4.51 -27.37 29.26
CA GLU A 229 4.98 -26.20 30.01
C GLU A 229 6.51 -26.13 30.04
N GLU A 230 7.20 -27.24 30.26
CA GLU A 230 8.66 -27.34 30.22
C GLU A 230 9.23 -27.01 28.83
N LEU A 231 8.59 -27.51 27.76
CA LEU A 231 8.94 -27.16 26.39
C LEU A 231 8.77 -25.68 26.10
N SER A 232 7.68 -25.08 26.56
CA SER A 232 7.44 -23.65 26.39
C SER A 232 8.47 -22.80 27.17
N ALA A 233 8.76 -23.16 28.40
CA ALA A 233 9.69 -22.42 29.25
C ALA A 233 11.16 -22.54 28.78
N SER A 234 11.56 -23.73 28.35
CA SER A 234 12.96 -24.02 28.02
C SER A 234 13.34 -23.69 26.59
N PHE A 235 12.36 -23.60 25.66
CA PHE A 235 12.65 -23.58 24.23
C PHE A 235 11.93 -22.49 23.43
N GLN A 236 11.08 -21.68 24.03
CA GLN A 236 10.49 -20.51 23.36
C GLN A 236 11.30 -19.24 23.60
N GLY A 237 11.33 -18.37 22.58
CA GLY A 237 11.96 -17.04 22.63
C GLY A 237 13.42 -17.00 22.17
N ALA A 238 13.84 -15.82 21.73
CA ALA A 238 15.17 -15.56 21.20
C ALA A 238 16.31 -15.84 22.20
N GLY A 239 16.07 -15.72 23.50
CA GLY A 239 17.04 -16.01 24.57
C GLY A 239 17.40 -17.49 24.72
N ASN A 240 16.58 -18.39 24.18
CA ASN A 240 16.79 -19.84 24.21
C ASN A 240 17.29 -20.39 22.86
N ALA A 241 17.62 -19.50 21.92
CA ALA A 241 18.13 -19.89 20.60
C ALA A 241 19.40 -20.73 20.71
N GLY A 242 19.43 -21.86 19.99
CA GLY A 242 20.62 -22.73 19.93
C GLY A 242 20.83 -23.64 21.13
N ARG A 243 19.98 -23.64 22.16
CA ARG A 243 20.09 -24.59 23.25
C ARG A 243 19.79 -26.01 22.76
N PRO A 244 20.66 -27.02 23.05
CA PRO A 244 20.36 -28.38 22.70
C PRO A 244 19.16 -28.91 23.46
N MET A 245 18.30 -29.66 22.76
CA MET A 245 17.12 -30.30 23.37
C MET A 245 17.55 -31.70 23.84
N LEU A 246 17.45 -31.95 25.13
CA LEU A 246 17.63 -33.30 25.67
C LEU A 246 16.25 -33.98 25.65
N LEU A 247 16.15 -35.08 24.93
CA LEU A 247 14.95 -35.89 24.84
C LEU A 247 15.17 -37.18 25.62
N GLU A 248 14.37 -37.41 26.65
CA GLU A 248 14.37 -38.61 27.46
C GLU A 248 13.06 -39.40 27.28
N GLY A 249 13.05 -40.68 27.68
CA GLY A 249 11.83 -41.47 27.82
C GLY A 249 11.08 -41.77 26.50
N GLY A 250 11.76 -41.97 25.39
CA GLY A 250 11.12 -42.34 24.13
C GLY A 250 10.60 -41.17 23.32
N LEU A 251 10.93 -39.93 23.68
CA LEU A 251 10.60 -38.76 22.90
C LEU A 251 11.49 -38.65 21.65
N LYS A 252 10.85 -38.49 20.50
CA LYS A 252 11.52 -38.25 19.21
C LYS A 252 11.03 -36.96 18.58
N TRP A 253 11.96 -36.16 18.08
CA TRP A 253 11.61 -35.00 17.26
C TRP A 253 11.39 -35.40 15.81
N GLN A 254 10.21 -35.12 15.29
CA GLN A 254 9.89 -35.31 13.89
C GLN A 254 9.61 -33.96 13.24
N ALA A 255 10.47 -33.54 12.30
CA ALA A 255 10.23 -32.34 11.51
C ALA A 255 9.01 -32.56 10.63
N MET A 256 8.03 -31.63 10.69
CA MET A 256 6.78 -31.69 9.91
C MET A 256 6.69 -30.64 8.82
N ALA A 257 7.65 -29.75 8.74
CA ALA A 257 7.69 -28.68 7.74
C ALA A 257 9.06 -28.64 7.05
N LEU A 258 9.06 -28.06 5.85
CA LEU A 258 10.30 -27.73 5.13
C LEU A 258 11.15 -26.78 5.98
N THR A 259 12.45 -26.94 5.92
CA THR A 259 13.39 -26.00 6.56
C THR A 259 13.31 -24.63 5.88
N PRO A 260 13.66 -23.53 6.57
CA PRO A 260 13.71 -22.21 5.96
C PRO A 260 14.62 -22.14 4.72
N ALA A 261 15.68 -22.94 4.69
CA ALA A 261 16.58 -23.05 3.54
C ALA A 261 15.91 -23.73 2.34
N GLU A 262 15.10 -24.77 2.56
CA GLU A 262 14.36 -25.46 1.50
C GLU A 262 13.22 -24.62 0.92
N MET A 263 12.69 -23.68 1.68
CA MET A 263 11.62 -22.77 1.22
C MET A 263 12.16 -21.53 0.49
N ASP A 264 13.48 -21.35 0.41
CA ASP A 264 14.15 -20.21 -0.26
C ASP A 264 13.52 -18.83 0.02
N PHE A 265 13.17 -18.57 1.29
CA PHE A 265 12.58 -17.28 1.67
C PHE A 265 13.46 -16.08 1.37
N ALA A 266 14.78 -16.27 1.35
CA ALA A 266 15.71 -15.19 1.01
C ALA A 266 15.59 -14.83 -0.47
N GLY A 267 15.57 -15.80 -1.38
CA GLY A 267 15.37 -15.59 -2.80
C GLY A 267 13.99 -15.03 -3.12
N LEU A 268 12.95 -15.56 -2.48
CA LEU A 268 11.58 -15.03 -2.64
C LEU A 268 11.47 -13.56 -2.23
N LYS A 269 12.06 -13.20 -1.07
CA LYS A 269 12.05 -11.83 -0.56
C LYS A 269 12.80 -10.88 -1.50
N GLU A 270 13.95 -11.32 -2.01
CA GLU A 270 14.75 -10.54 -2.94
C GLU A 270 14.04 -10.38 -4.30
N ALA A 271 13.43 -11.42 -4.83
CA ALA A 271 12.64 -11.38 -6.05
C ALA A 271 11.46 -10.41 -5.91
N ALA A 272 10.72 -10.50 -4.79
CA ALA A 272 9.62 -9.59 -4.50
C ALA A 272 10.10 -8.13 -4.36
N ALA A 273 11.25 -7.90 -3.73
CA ALA A 273 11.85 -6.58 -3.61
C ALA A 273 12.22 -5.98 -4.99
N ARG A 274 12.82 -6.77 -5.87
CA ARG A 274 13.15 -6.34 -7.26
C ARG A 274 11.87 -6.05 -8.05
N GLU A 275 10.82 -6.85 -7.89
CA GLU A 275 9.53 -6.63 -8.55
C GLU A 275 8.88 -5.33 -8.07
N VAL A 276 8.87 -5.04 -6.77
CA VAL A 276 8.38 -3.78 -6.21
C VAL A 276 9.12 -2.59 -6.83
N MET A 277 10.45 -2.63 -6.83
CA MET A 277 11.27 -1.57 -7.40
C MET A 277 11.05 -1.42 -8.90
N GLY A 278 10.98 -2.52 -9.65
CA GLY A 278 10.78 -2.51 -11.10
C GLY A 278 9.40 -1.98 -11.53
N ARG A 279 8.37 -2.20 -10.73
CA ARG A 279 7.02 -1.67 -11.00
C ARG A 279 6.86 -0.20 -10.62
N LEU A 280 7.53 0.24 -9.57
CA LEU A 280 7.49 1.63 -9.10
C LEU A 280 8.50 2.51 -9.84
N ASN A 281 9.65 1.96 -10.22
CA ASN A 281 10.70 2.69 -10.93
C ASN A 281 11.18 1.89 -12.16
N PRO A 282 10.66 2.17 -13.36
CA PRO A 282 11.02 1.43 -14.58
C PRO A 282 12.50 1.56 -14.96
N ASN A 283 13.22 2.55 -14.44
CA ASN A 283 14.66 2.72 -14.68
C ASN A 283 15.53 1.87 -13.74
N PHE A 284 14.92 1.18 -12.78
CA PHE A 284 15.61 0.25 -11.88
C PHE A 284 15.79 -1.12 -12.57
N ARG A 285 16.50 -1.12 -13.69
CA ARG A 285 16.99 -2.33 -14.34
C ARG A 285 18.50 -2.45 -14.09
N LYS A 286 18.85 -2.99 -12.91
CA LYS A 286 20.15 -3.69 -12.74
C LYS A 286 20.18 -4.36 -11.37
#